data_a7e002fbb970bb5dad6140207b27d7f6
#
_entry.id   a7e002fbb970bb5dad6140207b27d7f6
#
_cell.length_a   1.000
_cell.length_b   1.000
_cell.length_c   1.000
_cell.angle_alpha   90.00
_cell.angle_beta   90.00
_cell.angle_gamma   90.00
#
_symmetry.space_group_name_H-M   'P 1'
#
loop_
_entity.id
_entity.type
_entity.pdbx_description
1 polymer ?
#
loop_
_entity_poly.entity_id
_entity_poly.type
_entity_poly.pdbx_seq_one_letter_code
_entity_poly.pdbx_strand_id
1 'polypeptide(L)'
;MTTKAKRFVFLAAALLLQSTLWASRVGFEGLGANVSLDLPEEFYVATSEGETSFLLECSVAPVKAIAKVVPLASSPNEALLDAMRKLKVGYSLAGEDEKAALVRFSGTIEGKSSIGWAAVGKDSATGNGLLLIAWCSKESERFLFLAESVIDSLCLSAADFFSPGIFMRLVYPESTERISVKALIGGKLIESSVDSLATSNSEHLIDREYQVLLLYQNSPRWAEAWQRYYRMIFKDSCYRIRRFSLDVYFQLVSECADETDFAQRLLSWTQGMSYEREKTTSDFASLPSMLFGGGSDCDARAMMIAVILQNSLIDSCIFVSAHFSHALAALSSNHPGFSFTAGDKSYLVGETTVPGLTWGIIAQEQTDRAKWIEVLLP
;
A
#
# COMPACT_ATOMS: atom_id res chain seq x y z
N MET A 1 -51.88 2.25 -10.00
CA MET A 1 -51.00 1.53 -9.06
C MET A 1 -50.00 0.72 -9.86
N THR A 2 -48.72 0.82 -9.51
CA THR A 2 -47.60 -0.08 -9.87
C THR A 2 -47.02 0.00 -11.26
N THR A 3 -46.02 0.86 -11.43
CA THR A 3 -44.95 0.69 -12.42
C THR A 3 -43.72 1.52 -12.04
N LYS A 4 -43.11 1.27 -10.85
CA LYS A 4 -41.85 1.92 -10.44
C LYS A 4 -40.81 0.98 -9.79
N ALA A 5 -40.99 -0.34 -9.86
CA ALA A 5 -40.11 -1.29 -9.12
C ALA A 5 -39.18 -2.15 -10.00
N LYS A 6 -39.01 -1.86 -11.29
CA LYS A 6 -38.24 -2.74 -12.19
C LYS A 6 -37.01 -2.11 -12.86
N ARG A 7 -36.51 -0.96 -12.40
CA ARG A 7 -35.31 -0.32 -13.00
C ARG A 7 -34.05 -0.35 -12.17
N PHE A 8 -34.02 -0.99 -11.02
CA PHE A 8 -32.89 -0.93 -10.07
C PHE A 8 -31.93 -2.14 -10.09
N VAL A 9 -32.16 -3.17 -10.93
CA VAL A 9 -31.35 -4.39 -10.91
C VAL A 9 -30.28 -4.45 -12.01
N PHE A 10 -30.27 -3.57 -12.99
CA PHE A 10 -29.38 -3.70 -14.15
C PHE A 10 -28.11 -2.82 -14.13
N LEU A 11 -27.94 -1.88 -13.16
CA LEU A 11 -26.73 -1.04 -13.11
C LEU A 11 -25.62 -1.58 -12.16
N ALA A 12 -25.93 -2.50 -11.28
CA ALA A 12 -24.92 -3.12 -10.41
C ALA A 12 -24.06 -4.19 -11.12
N ALA A 13 -24.48 -4.66 -12.29
CA ALA A 13 -23.78 -5.71 -13.03
C ALA A 13 -22.69 -5.19 -14.00
N ALA A 14 -22.68 -3.91 -14.33
CA ALA A 14 -21.70 -3.33 -15.27
C ALA A 14 -20.36 -2.94 -14.61
N LEU A 15 -20.29 -2.84 -13.27
CA LEU A 15 -19.06 -2.52 -12.53
C LEU A 15 -18.22 -3.77 -12.16
N LEU A 16 -18.67 -4.97 -12.51
CA LEU A 16 -18.01 -6.24 -12.13
C LEU A 16 -17.17 -6.89 -13.23
N LEU A 17 -16.94 -6.24 -14.38
CA LEU A 17 -16.30 -6.86 -15.55
C LEU A 17 -14.95 -6.26 -15.98
N GLN A 18 -14.30 -5.43 -15.15
CA GLN A 18 -12.92 -4.96 -15.43
C GLN A 18 -11.99 -5.16 -14.23
N SER A 19 -11.99 -6.32 -13.58
CA SER A 19 -11.09 -6.56 -12.48
C SER A 19 -10.45 -7.95 -12.54
N THR A 20 -9.33 -8.04 -13.18
CA THR A 20 -8.43 -9.20 -13.02
C THR A 20 -7.04 -8.85 -12.50
N LEU A 21 -6.74 -7.62 -12.07
CA LEU A 21 -5.37 -7.26 -11.66
C LEU A 21 -5.20 -6.43 -10.40
N TRP A 22 -6.28 -5.79 -9.85
CA TRP A 22 -6.13 -4.96 -8.64
C TRP A 22 -7.39 -5.08 -7.78
N ALA A 23 -7.25 -5.11 -6.45
CA ALA A 23 -8.39 -4.97 -5.52
C ALA A 23 -9.30 -3.83 -5.96
N SER A 24 -10.60 -3.96 -5.78
CA SER A 24 -11.66 -3.10 -6.34
C SER A 24 -11.31 -1.60 -6.26
N ARG A 25 -10.74 -1.07 -7.34
CA ARG A 25 -10.51 0.37 -7.47
C ARG A 25 -11.84 1.02 -7.78
N VAL A 26 -12.32 1.84 -6.87
CA VAL A 26 -13.49 2.69 -7.11
C VAL A 26 -13.02 3.93 -7.88
N GLY A 27 -13.50 4.09 -9.11
CA GLY A 27 -13.33 5.32 -9.89
C GLY A 27 -14.46 6.33 -9.59
N PHE A 28 -14.22 7.58 -9.89
CA PHE A 28 -15.16 8.68 -9.59
C PHE A 28 -15.41 9.53 -10.82
N GLU A 29 -16.68 9.76 -11.19
CA GLU A 29 -17.03 10.74 -12.20
C GLU A 29 -16.59 12.14 -11.75
N GLY A 30 -15.97 12.90 -12.65
CA GLY A 30 -15.47 14.27 -12.39
C GLY A 30 -14.05 14.32 -11.80
N LEU A 31 -13.38 13.17 -11.65
CA LEU A 31 -11.97 13.09 -11.30
C LEU A 31 -11.17 12.42 -12.42
N GLY A 32 -9.85 12.61 -12.40
CA GLY A 32 -8.93 11.98 -13.35
C GLY A 32 -8.94 10.46 -13.23
N ALA A 33 -8.65 9.78 -14.32
CA ALA A 33 -8.66 8.31 -14.41
C ALA A 33 -7.71 7.59 -13.42
N ASN A 34 -6.72 8.31 -12.90
CA ASN A 34 -5.76 7.78 -11.94
C ASN A 34 -6.19 7.95 -10.47
N VAL A 35 -7.30 8.69 -10.22
CA VAL A 35 -7.84 8.83 -8.86
C VAL A 35 -8.58 7.55 -8.51
N SER A 36 -8.18 6.93 -7.42
CA SER A 36 -8.75 5.65 -6.98
C SER A 36 -8.62 5.45 -5.47
N LEU A 37 -9.40 4.51 -4.94
CA LEU A 37 -9.27 4.01 -3.57
C LEU A 37 -8.82 2.53 -3.61
N ASP A 38 -7.73 2.20 -2.93
CA ASP A 38 -7.31 0.82 -2.62
C ASP A 38 -7.85 0.45 -1.21
N LEU A 39 -9.19 0.39 -1.11
CA LEU A 39 -9.88 0.14 0.15
C LEU A 39 -9.47 -1.22 0.74
N PRO A 40 -9.46 -1.35 2.08
CA PRO A 40 -9.49 -2.67 2.70
C PRO A 40 -10.67 -3.49 2.17
N GLU A 41 -10.50 -4.79 2.08
CA GLU A 41 -11.53 -5.70 1.60
C GLU A 41 -12.78 -5.62 2.47
N GLU A 42 -13.91 -6.20 1.99
CA GLU A 42 -15.18 -6.21 2.72
C GLU A 42 -15.83 -4.82 2.93
N PHE A 43 -15.27 -3.75 2.33
CA PHE A 43 -16.02 -2.52 2.14
C PHE A 43 -16.93 -2.65 0.93
N TYR A 44 -18.19 -2.27 1.09
CA TYR A 44 -19.20 -2.28 0.03
C TYR A 44 -19.93 -0.94 -0.04
N VAL A 45 -20.48 -0.62 -1.22
CA VAL A 45 -21.30 0.58 -1.40
C VAL A 45 -22.67 0.33 -0.81
N ALA A 46 -22.98 0.96 0.32
CA ALA A 46 -24.29 0.90 0.96
C ALA A 46 -25.31 1.80 0.24
N THR A 47 -24.90 3.02 -0.14
CA THR A 47 -25.69 3.94 -0.95
C THR A 47 -24.80 4.80 -1.84
N SER A 48 -25.33 5.31 -2.95
CA SER A 48 -24.63 6.26 -3.81
C SER A 48 -25.56 7.37 -4.33
N GLU A 49 -24.98 8.55 -4.59
CA GLU A 49 -25.60 9.65 -5.31
C GLU A 49 -24.85 9.79 -6.66
N GLY A 50 -25.30 9.07 -7.67
CA GLY A 50 -24.57 8.94 -8.93
C GLY A 50 -23.19 8.26 -8.74
N GLU A 51 -22.21 8.69 -9.52
CA GLU A 51 -20.80 8.24 -9.45
C GLU A 51 -19.90 9.27 -8.75
N THR A 52 -20.47 10.20 -8.01
CA THR A 52 -19.74 11.30 -7.36
C THR A 52 -19.75 11.22 -5.83
N SER A 53 -20.63 10.39 -5.25
CA SER A 53 -20.75 10.28 -3.78
C SER A 53 -21.17 8.89 -3.39
N PHE A 54 -20.40 8.27 -2.47
CA PHE A 54 -20.63 6.91 -2.01
C PHE A 54 -20.57 6.86 -0.48
N LEU A 55 -21.57 6.22 0.12
CA LEU A 55 -21.48 5.70 1.50
C LEU A 55 -21.00 4.27 1.44
N LEU A 56 -19.91 4.01 2.13
CA LEU A 56 -19.25 2.72 2.21
C LEU A 56 -19.39 2.16 3.63
N GLU A 57 -19.69 0.89 3.75
CA GLU A 57 -19.75 0.17 5.03
C GLU A 57 -18.86 -1.08 4.98
N CYS A 58 -18.21 -1.38 6.10
CA CYS A 58 -17.38 -2.59 6.24
C CYS A 58 -18.18 -3.71 6.89
N SER A 59 -18.15 -4.93 6.32
CA SER A 59 -18.89 -6.08 6.85
C SER A 59 -18.18 -6.76 8.03
N VAL A 60 -16.86 -6.58 8.18
CA VAL A 60 -16.06 -7.23 9.23
C VAL A 60 -15.76 -6.34 10.43
N ALA A 61 -16.02 -5.04 10.33
CA ALA A 61 -15.79 -4.08 11.41
C ALA A 61 -16.81 -2.94 11.36
N PRO A 62 -17.19 -2.33 12.50
CA PRO A 62 -18.18 -1.25 12.55
C PRO A 62 -17.57 0.10 12.10
N VAL A 63 -16.97 0.13 10.91
CA VAL A 63 -16.38 1.31 10.29
C VAL A 63 -17.17 1.64 9.03
N LYS A 64 -17.48 2.92 8.87
CA LYS A 64 -18.13 3.49 7.69
C LYS A 64 -17.22 4.53 7.04
N ALA A 65 -17.40 4.76 5.75
CA ALA A 65 -16.74 5.85 5.06
C ALA A 65 -17.66 6.55 4.06
N ILE A 66 -17.42 7.84 3.83
CA ILE A 66 -17.99 8.60 2.73
C ILE A 66 -16.86 9.01 1.81
N ALA A 67 -17.00 8.72 0.52
CA ALA A 67 -16.14 9.22 -0.53
C ALA A 67 -16.99 10.12 -1.44
N LYS A 68 -16.61 11.41 -1.57
CA LYS A 68 -17.40 12.40 -2.32
C LYS A 68 -16.51 13.34 -3.13
N VAL A 69 -16.82 13.48 -4.41
CA VAL A 69 -16.20 14.49 -5.28
C VAL A 69 -16.65 15.88 -4.85
N VAL A 70 -15.69 16.76 -4.65
CA VAL A 70 -15.95 18.15 -4.25
C VAL A 70 -15.22 19.13 -5.17
N PRO A 71 -15.86 20.22 -5.60
CA PRO A 71 -15.16 21.26 -6.33
C PRO A 71 -14.18 21.98 -5.38
N LEU A 72 -12.93 22.16 -5.82
CA LEU A 72 -11.94 22.93 -5.08
C LEU A 72 -11.87 24.34 -5.66
N ALA A 73 -12.74 25.22 -5.16
CA ALA A 73 -12.66 26.65 -5.48
C ALA A 73 -11.49 27.34 -4.76
N SER A 74 -10.93 26.68 -3.73
CA SER A 74 -9.88 27.15 -2.85
C SER A 74 -8.89 26.00 -2.55
N SER A 75 -8.32 25.96 -1.35
CA SER A 75 -7.40 24.90 -0.92
C SER A 75 -8.13 23.64 -0.46
N PRO A 76 -7.45 22.47 -0.44
CA PRO A 76 -7.98 21.26 0.19
C PRO A 76 -8.41 21.47 1.65
N ASN A 77 -7.68 22.30 2.40
CA ASN A 77 -7.98 22.60 3.80
C ASN A 77 -9.33 23.34 3.93
N GLU A 78 -9.56 24.39 3.16
CA GLU A 78 -10.82 25.13 3.23
C GLU A 78 -12.03 24.26 2.87
N ALA A 79 -11.90 23.40 1.85
CA ALA A 79 -12.96 22.46 1.49
C ALA A 79 -13.23 21.44 2.60
N LEU A 80 -12.17 20.94 3.26
CA LEU A 80 -12.27 20.02 4.39
C LEU A 80 -12.94 20.67 5.60
N LEU A 81 -12.51 21.87 5.97
CA LEU A 81 -13.10 22.60 7.11
C LEU A 81 -14.58 22.96 6.86
N ASP A 82 -14.95 23.28 5.61
CA ASP A 82 -16.35 23.49 5.24
C ASP A 82 -17.18 22.20 5.39
N ALA A 83 -16.64 21.05 4.98
CA ALA A 83 -17.29 19.76 5.16
C ALA A 83 -17.49 19.43 6.67
N MET A 84 -16.50 19.68 7.52
CA MET A 84 -16.61 19.44 8.97
C MET A 84 -17.65 20.36 9.61
N ARG A 85 -17.72 21.63 9.19
CA ARG A 85 -18.77 22.58 9.66
C ARG A 85 -20.18 22.10 9.26
N LYS A 86 -20.35 21.59 8.04
CA LYS A 86 -21.64 21.05 7.56
C LYS A 86 -22.06 19.81 8.33
N LEU A 87 -21.09 18.95 8.70
CA LEU A 87 -21.33 17.77 9.55
C LEU A 87 -21.60 18.14 11.02
N LYS A 88 -21.31 19.37 11.46
CA LYS A 88 -21.47 19.85 12.85
C LYS A 88 -20.70 19.00 13.87
N VAL A 89 -19.51 18.57 13.52
CA VAL A 89 -18.60 17.81 14.40
C VAL A 89 -17.46 18.69 14.90
N GLY A 90 -16.92 18.36 16.07
CA GLY A 90 -15.66 18.94 16.54
C GLY A 90 -14.47 18.35 15.79
N TYR A 91 -13.50 19.15 15.41
CA TYR A 91 -12.32 18.68 14.68
C TYR A 91 -11.03 19.38 15.08
N SER A 92 -9.91 18.73 14.83
CA SER A 92 -8.56 19.30 14.94
C SER A 92 -7.78 18.99 13.66
N LEU A 93 -7.10 20.01 13.11
CA LEU A 93 -6.19 19.81 11.97
C LEU A 93 -5.03 18.92 12.39
N ALA A 94 -4.81 17.84 11.65
CA ALA A 94 -3.69 16.93 11.87
C ALA A 94 -2.50 17.25 10.94
N GLY A 95 -2.79 17.76 9.73
CA GLY A 95 -1.77 18.21 8.80
C GLY A 95 -2.37 18.68 7.47
N GLU A 96 -1.56 19.41 6.71
CA GLU A 96 -1.90 19.86 5.36
C GLU A 96 -0.65 20.07 4.50
N ASP A 97 -0.80 19.95 3.20
CA ASP A 97 0.16 20.33 2.18
C ASP A 97 -0.57 20.84 0.91
N GLU A 98 0.16 21.05 -0.18
CA GLU A 98 -0.41 21.56 -1.43
C GLU A 98 -1.45 20.61 -2.07
N LYS A 99 -1.37 19.30 -1.76
CA LYS A 99 -2.17 18.24 -2.37
C LYS A 99 -3.32 17.78 -1.49
N ALA A 100 -3.21 17.90 -0.16
CA ALA A 100 -4.20 17.35 0.74
C ALA A 100 -4.26 18.07 2.09
N ALA A 101 -5.38 17.89 2.79
CA ALA A 101 -5.55 18.24 4.19
C ALA A 101 -6.20 17.08 4.95
N LEU A 102 -5.88 16.97 6.22
CA LEU A 102 -6.35 15.91 7.11
C LEU A 102 -6.78 16.48 8.46
N VAL A 103 -7.94 16.05 8.96
CA VAL A 103 -8.40 16.34 10.31
C VAL A 103 -8.78 15.06 11.05
N ARG A 104 -8.55 15.06 12.36
CA ARG A 104 -9.23 14.15 13.28
C ARG A 104 -10.51 14.84 13.75
N PHE A 105 -11.61 14.09 13.83
CA PHE A 105 -12.88 14.65 14.28
C PHE A 105 -13.58 13.76 15.32
N SER A 106 -14.48 14.38 16.10
CA SER A 106 -15.41 13.67 16.97
C SER A 106 -16.73 14.46 17.05
N GLY A 107 -17.83 13.72 17.18
CA GLY A 107 -19.16 14.34 17.22
C GLY A 107 -20.28 13.33 17.12
N THR A 108 -21.47 13.77 16.79
CA THR A 108 -22.63 12.88 16.61
C THR A 108 -22.89 12.71 15.11
N ILE A 109 -22.77 11.47 14.62
CA ILE A 109 -23.12 11.08 13.26
C ILE A 109 -24.21 10.01 13.34
N GLU A 110 -25.29 10.16 12.58
CA GLU A 110 -26.45 9.26 12.59
C GLU A 110 -26.99 8.98 14.01
N GLY A 111 -26.95 10.00 14.89
CA GLY A 111 -27.43 9.90 16.27
C GLY A 111 -26.49 9.16 17.25
N LYS A 112 -25.30 8.75 16.80
CA LYS A 112 -24.30 8.04 17.61
C LYS A 112 -23.06 8.93 17.85
N SER A 113 -22.50 8.88 19.07
CA SER A 113 -21.18 9.46 19.34
C SER A 113 -20.14 8.75 18.50
N SER A 114 -19.45 9.49 17.65
CA SER A 114 -18.54 8.98 16.62
C SER A 114 -17.18 9.68 16.69
N ILE A 115 -16.15 8.96 16.24
CA ILE A 115 -14.78 9.43 16.09
C ILE A 115 -14.24 8.97 14.74
N GLY A 116 -13.38 9.76 14.13
CA GLY A 116 -12.84 9.38 12.82
C GLY A 116 -11.83 10.36 12.27
N TRP A 117 -11.52 10.14 11.01
CA TRP A 117 -10.60 10.92 10.21
C TRP A 117 -11.30 11.41 8.93
N ALA A 118 -10.97 12.60 8.51
CA ALA A 118 -11.45 13.14 7.25
C ALA A 118 -10.30 13.80 6.50
N ALA A 119 -10.23 13.57 5.19
CA ALA A 119 -9.25 14.16 4.30
C ALA A 119 -9.92 14.73 3.05
N VAL A 120 -9.34 15.77 2.48
CA VAL A 120 -9.58 16.20 1.11
C VAL A 120 -8.27 16.08 0.35
N GLY A 121 -8.28 15.32 -0.74
CA GLY A 121 -7.16 15.23 -1.66
C GLY A 121 -7.50 15.95 -2.98
N LYS A 122 -6.55 16.73 -3.51
CA LYS A 122 -6.70 17.50 -4.76
C LYS A 122 -6.28 16.65 -5.96
N ASP A 123 -7.19 16.48 -6.91
CA ASP A 123 -6.84 15.99 -8.24
C ASP A 123 -6.30 17.14 -9.10
N SER A 124 -5.02 17.05 -9.44
CA SER A 124 -4.35 18.07 -10.26
C SER A 124 -4.81 18.08 -11.72
N ALA A 125 -5.42 16.99 -12.21
CA ALA A 125 -5.87 16.87 -13.58
C ALA A 125 -7.19 17.65 -13.83
N THR A 126 -8.12 17.61 -12.89
CA THR A 126 -9.44 18.24 -13.04
C THR A 126 -9.60 19.51 -12.22
N GLY A 127 -8.75 19.71 -11.19
CA GLY A 127 -8.89 20.77 -10.22
C GLY A 127 -10.00 20.52 -9.18
N ASN A 128 -10.70 19.38 -9.24
CA ASN A 128 -11.59 18.91 -8.19
C ASN A 128 -10.83 18.18 -7.09
N GLY A 129 -11.51 17.81 -6.02
CA GLY A 129 -10.97 17.00 -4.95
C GLY A 129 -11.85 15.82 -4.59
N LEU A 130 -11.27 14.85 -3.90
CA LEU A 130 -12.02 13.79 -3.23
C LEU A 130 -12.01 14.06 -1.72
N LEU A 131 -13.19 14.27 -1.17
CA LEU A 131 -13.43 14.24 0.28
C LEU A 131 -13.63 12.78 0.70
N LEU A 132 -12.81 12.32 1.62
CA LEU A 132 -12.91 11.01 2.23
C LEU A 132 -13.07 11.17 3.74
N ILE A 133 -14.15 10.63 4.30
CA ILE A 133 -14.45 10.65 5.73
C ILE A 133 -14.59 9.21 6.17
N ALA A 134 -13.83 8.78 7.16
CA ALA A 134 -13.91 7.43 7.70
C ALA A 134 -14.08 7.49 9.22
N TRP A 135 -15.06 6.73 9.77
CA TRP A 135 -15.40 6.80 11.19
C TRP A 135 -15.95 5.49 11.76
N CYS A 136 -15.90 5.40 13.07
CA CYS A 136 -16.61 4.40 13.86
C CYS A 136 -17.34 5.07 15.03
N SER A 137 -18.22 4.31 15.72
CA SER A 137 -18.77 4.80 17.00
C SER A 137 -17.65 4.89 18.04
N LYS A 138 -17.78 5.81 18.99
CA LYS A 138 -16.80 5.95 20.08
C LYS A 138 -16.64 4.67 20.92
N GLU A 139 -17.68 3.86 21.04
CA GLU A 139 -17.64 2.55 21.69
C GLU A 139 -16.77 1.54 20.90
N SER A 140 -16.59 1.79 19.62
CA SER A 140 -15.80 0.99 18.68
C SER A 140 -14.45 1.63 18.34
N GLU A 141 -13.94 2.56 19.14
CA GLU A 141 -12.70 3.32 18.87
C GLU A 141 -11.49 2.40 18.62
N ARG A 142 -11.51 1.18 19.14
CA ARG A 142 -10.49 0.16 18.86
C ARG A 142 -10.32 -0.18 17.37
N PHE A 143 -11.28 0.20 16.51
CA PHE A 143 -11.21 0.01 15.06
C PHE A 143 -10.78 1.29 14.31
N LEU A 144 -10.31 2.31 15.00
CA LEU A 144 -9.91 3.58 14.37
C LEU A 144 -8.75 3.39 13.37
N PHE A 145 -7.87 2.40 13.61
CA PHE A 145 -6.81 2.01 12.68
C PHE A 145 -7.33 1.66 11.27
N LEU A 146 -8.55 1.08 11.19
CA LEU A 146 -9.17 0.79 9.89
C LEU A 146 -9.62 2.08 9.18
N ALA A 147 -10.12 3.09 9.93
CA ALA A 147 -10.44 4.39 9.36
C ALA A 147 -9.16 5.10 8.83
N GLU A 148 -8.04 4.99 9.54
CA GLU A 148 -6.73 5.50 9.10
C GLU A 148 -6.26 4.82 7.81
N SER A 149 -6.40 3.50 7.73
CA SER A 149 -6.09 2.71 6.53
C SER A 149 -6.98 3.06 5.34
N VAL A 150 -8.27 3.38 5.59
CA VAL A 150 -9.19 3.92 4.57
C VAL A 150 -8.70 5.26 4.03
N ILE A 151 -8.25 6.18 4.89
CA ILE A 151 -7.70 7.48 4.45
C ILE A 151 -6.45 7.27 3.58
N ASP A 152 -5.57 6.34 3.94
CA ASP A 152 -4.36 6.02 3.18
C ASP A 152 -4.62 5.24 1.87
N SER A 153 -5.84 4.73 1.68
CA SER A 153 -6.24 4.07 0.44
C SER A 153 -6.34 5.02 -0.76
N LEU A 154 -6.46 6.34 -0.50
CA LEU A 154 -6.62 7.35 -1.55
C LEU A 154 -5.33 7.53 -2.35
N CYS A 155 -5.44 7.31 -3.65
CA CYS A 155 -4.43 7.66 -4.65
C CYS A 155 -5.01 8.75 -5.57
N LEU A 156 -4.34 9.87 -5.68
CA LEU A 156 -4.73 11.03 -6.49
C LEU A 156 -4.03 11.02 -7.86
N SER A 157 -2.96 10.23 -7.98
CA SER A 157 -2.14 10.13 -9.19
C SER A 157 -1.40 8.78 -9.22
N ALA A 158 -0.84 8.43 -10.38
CA ALA A 158 0.01 7.24 -10.49
C ALA A 158 1.26 7.29 -9.56
N ALA A 159 1.76 8.49 -9.25
CA ALA A 159 2.91 8.66 -8.35
C ALA A 159 2.58 8.27 -6.89
N ASP A 160 1.30 8.32 -6.49
CA ASP A 160 0.89 7.97 -5.12
C ASP A 160 0.94 6.46 -4.85
N PHE A 161 1.12 5.64 -5.89
CA PHE A 161 1.41 4.20 -5.70
C PHE A 161 2.83 3.93 -5.20
N PHE A 162 3.71 4.94 -5.25
CA PHE A 162 5.11 4.88 -4.83
C PHE A 162 5.39 5.83 -3.65
N SER A 163 4.36 6.21 -2.90
CA SER A 163 4.49 7.12 -1.75
C SER A 163 3.46 6.81 -0.66
N PRO A 164 3.75 7.17 0.60
CA PRO A 164 2.81 6.99 1.70
C PRO A 164 1.46 7.63 1.40
N GLY A 165 0.39 7.05 1.95
CA GLY A 165 -0.94 7.63 1.89
C GLY A 165 -1.04 8.96 2.65
N ILE A 166 -2.19 9.62 2.55
CA ILE A 166 -2.41 10.97 3.12
C ILE A 166 -2.20 10.97 4.65
N PHE A 167 -2.73 9.95 5.34
CA PHE A 167 -2.59 9.85 6.79
C PHE A 167 -1.12 9.72 7.19
N MET A 168 -0.42 8.73 6.62
CA MET A 168 0.99 8.51 6.94
C MET A 168 1.87 9.71 6.60
N ARG A 169 1.61 10.37 5.47
CA ARG A 169 2.40 11.52 5.02
C ARG A 169 2.22 12.75 5.90
N LEU A 170 1.00 13.01 6.39
CA LEU A 170 0.70 14.22 7.17
C LEU A 170 0.85 14.03 8.68
N VAL A 171 0.67 12.81 9.22
CA VAL A 171 0.81 12.52 10.65
C VAL A 171 2.22 12.04 10.99
N TYR A 172 2.86 11.33 10.06
CA TYR A 172 4.22 10.77 10.20
C TYR A 172 5.14 11.28 9.09
N PRO A 173 5.37 12.62 9.01
CA PRO A 173 6.17 13.22 7.95
C PRO A 173 7.65 12.81 8.05
N GLU A 174 8.38 13.03 6.97
CA GLU A 174 9.84 12.91 6.99
C GLU A 174 10.47 13.94 7.92
N SER A 175 11.57 13.54 8.55
CA SER A 175 12.50 14.45 9.22
C SER A 175 13.42 15.13 8.19
N THR A 176 13.90 16.31 8.52
CA THR A 176 15.03 16.94 7.81
C THR A 176 16.36 16.28 8.12
N GLU A 177 16.45 15.54 9.23
CA GLU A 177 17.64 14.82 9.64
C GLU A 177 17.79 13.52 8.86
N ARG A 178 19.01 13.26 8.38
CA ARG A 178 19.35 12.04 7.62
C ARG A 178 20.42 11.25 8.33
N ILE A 179 20.26 9.94 8.38
CA ILE A 179 21.24 9.01 8.95
C ILE A 179 21.98 8.32 7.79
N SER A 180 23.32 8.30 7.86
CA SER A 180 24.14 7.61 6.88
C SER A 180 23.96 6.10 6.97
N VAL A 181 23.82 5.44 5.83
CA VAL A 181 23.77 3.98 5.68
C VAL A 181 24.82 3.49 4.72
N LYS A 182 25.36 2.29 4.97
CA LYS A 182 26.37 1.64 4.14
C LYS A 182 25.98 0.21 3.88
N ALA A 183 26.05 -0.21 2.62
CA ALA A 183 25.77 -1.59 2.21
C ALA A 183 26.86 -2.10 1.27
N LEU A 184 27.32 -3.34 1.47
CA LEU A 184 28.25 -4.00 0.56
C LEU A 184 27.44 -4.84 -0.42
N ILE A 185 27.26 -4.36 -1.65
CA ILE A 185 26.41 -5.00 -2.67
C ILE A 185 27.29 -5.32 -3.90
N GLY A 186 27.32 -6.58 -4.32
CA GLY A 186 28.12 -7.01 -5.47
C GLY A 186 29.64 -6.69 -5.32
N GLY A 187 30.15 -6.68 -4.09
CA GLY A 187 31.55 -6.35 -3.79
C GLY A 187 31.84 -4.84 -3.72
N LYS A 188 30.87 -3.97 -3.96
CA LYS A 188 31.01 -2.53 -3.90
C LYS A 188 30.34 -1.94 -2.65
N LEU A 189 31.05 -1.06 -1.95
CA LEU A 189 30.52 -0.33 -0.80
C LEU A 189 29.62 0.81 -1.31
N ILE A 190 28.33 0.69 -1.08
CA ILE A 190 27.33 1.73 -1.38
C ILE A 190 27.17 2.61 -0.16
N GLU A 191 27.34 3.91 -0.33
CA GLU A 191 27.09 4.91 0.70
C GLU A 191 25.84 5.72 0.34
N SER A 192 24.91 5.85 1.28
CA SER A 192 23.64 6.57 1.11
C SER A 192 23.17 7.17 2.43
N SER A 193 21.95 7.67 2.47
CA SER A 193 21.30 8.15 3.69
C SER A 193 19.79 7.92 3.66
N VAL A 194 19.24 7.69 4.84
CA VAL A 194 17.81 7.49 5.08
C VAL A 194 17.33 8.52 6.09
N ASP A 195 16.07 8.92 6.02
CA ASP A 195 15.41 9.79 6.99
C ASP A 195 15.49 9.18 8.41
N SER A 196 15.80 10.00 9.41
CA SER A 196 15.97 9.55 10.82
C SER A 196 14.70 8.94 11.42
N LEU A 197 13.52 9.31 10.93
CA LEU A 197 12.23 8.78 11.35
C LEU A 197 11.70 7.64 10.49
N ALA A 198 12.42 7.25 9.41
CA ALA A 198 11.92 6.28 8.46
C ALA A 198 11.56 4.94 9.09
N THR A 199 12.37 4.42 10.02
CA THR A 199 12.12 3.16 10.73
C THR A 199 10.82 3.24 11.53
N SER A 200 10.70 4.19 12.45
CA SER A 200 9.52 4.32 13.31
C SER A 200 8.24 4.58 12.53
N ASN A 201 8.33 5.38 11.46
CA ASN A 201 7.19 5.68 10.62
C ASN A 201 6.73 4.44 9.82
N SER A 202 7.66 3.65 9.26
CA SER A 202 7.32 2.40 8.57
C SER A 202 6.75 1.35 9.53
N GLU A 203 7.27 1.24 10.76
CA GLU A 203 6.76 0.34 11.78
C GLU A 203 5.31 0.68 12.16
N HIS A 204 4.96 1.97 12.30
CA HIS A 204 3.57 2.40 12.52
C HIS A 204 2.63 1.93 11.40
N LEU A 205 3.06 2.07 10.14
CA LEU A 205 2.26 1.59 9.01
C LEU A 205 2.12 0.07 9.04
N ILE A 206 3.22 -0.66 9.24
CA ILE A 206 3.24 -2.13 9.27
C ILE A 206 2.31 -2.65 10.37
N ASP A 207 2.41 -2.14 11.59
CA ASP A 207 1.58 -2.54 12.71
C ASP A 207 0.10 -2.25 12.46
N ARG A 208 -0.22 -1.08 11.90
CA ARG A 208 -1.59 -0.73 11.53
C ARG A 208 -2.16 -1.66 10.47
N GLU A 209 -1.44 -1.87 9.37
CA GLU A 209 -1.92 -2.72 8.27
C GLU A 209 -1.96 -4.20 8.69
N TYR A 210 -1.11 -4.64 9.62
CA TYR A 210 -1.21 -5.96 10.23
C TYR A 210 -2.51 -6.11 11.05
N GLN A 211 -2.88 -5.10 11.84
CA GLN A 211 -4.16 -5.10 12.54
C GLN A 211 -5.36 -5.16 11.55
N VAL A 212 -5.26 -4.44 10.42
CA VAL A 212 -6.25 -4.54 9.34
C VAL A 212 -6.30 -5.96 8.79
N LEU A 213 -5.16 -6.55 8.45
CA LEU A 213 -5.06 -7.91 7.93
C LEU A 213 -5.70 -8.94 8.86
N LEU A 214 -5.50 -8.82 10.18
CA LEU A 214 -6.07 -9.75 11.17
C LEU A 214 -7.61 -9.77 11.17
N LEU A 215 -8.30 -8.71 10.71
CA LEU A 215 -9.75 -8.71 10.58
C LEU A 215 -10.25 -9.74 9.54
N TYR A 216 -9.39 -10.13 8.60
CA TYR A 216 -9.72 -11.02 7.49
C TYR A 216 -9.28 -12.47 7.69
N GLN A 217 -8.70 -12.82 8.83
CA GLN A 217 -8.11 -14.14 9.10
C GLN A 217 -9.04 -15.33 8.79
N ASN A 218 -10.37 -15.12 8.91
CA ASN A 218 -11.39 -16.12 8.60
C ASN A 218 -12.28 -15.71 7.39
N SER A 219 -11.90 -14.68 6.66
CA SER A 219 -12.63 -14.23 5.46
C SER A 219 -12.23 -15.05 4.25
N PRO A 220 -13.15 -15.35 3.32
CA PRO A 220 -12.81 -15.89 2.01
C PRO A 220 -11.93 -14.95 1.18
N ARG A 221 -11.86 -13.66 1.57
CA ARG A 221 -11.02 -12.64 0.93
C ARG A 221 -9.67 -12.45 1.63
N TRP A 222 -9.23 -13.43 2.39
CA TRP A 222 -7.93 -13.41 3.07
C TRP A 222 -6.75 -13.15 2.11
N ALA A 223 -6.78 -13.77 0.92
CA ALA A 223 -5.69 -13.63 -0.05
C ALA A 223 -5.57 -12.19 -0.56
N GLU A 224 -6.70 -11.54 -0.88
CA GLU A 224 -6.76 -10.16 -1.33
C GLU A 224 -6.33 -9.19 -0.22
N ALA A 225 -6.75 -9.45 1.02
CA ALA A 225 -6.32 -8.67 2.17
C ALA A 225 -4.80 -8.78 2.39
N TRP A 226 -4.23 -9.96 2.17
CA TRP A 226 -2.79 -10.18 2.26
C TRP A 226 -2.04 -9.46 1.13
N GLN A 227 -2.55 -9.50 -0.10
CA GLN A 227 -2.01 -8.71 -1.22
C GLN A 227 -2.03 -7.21 -0.92
N ARG A 228 -3.15 -6.70 -0.36
CA ARG A 228 -3.25 -5.28 0.02
C ARG A 228 -2.26 -4.91 1.12
N TYR A 229 -2.09 -5.74 2.15
CA TYR A 229 -1.10 -5.55 3.21
C TYR A 229 0.30 -5.26 2.63
N TYR A 230 0.77 -6.10 1.70
CA TYR A 230 2.07 -5.88 1.06
C TYR A 230 2.09 -4.67 0.13
N ARG A 231 1.00 -4.34 -0.56
CA ARG A 231 0.94 -3.12 -1.37
C ARG A 231 1.06 -1.85 -0.52
N MET A 232 0.44 -1.82 0.66
CA MET A 232 0.55 -0.67 1.57
C MET A 232 1.98 -0.51 2.10
N ILE A 233 2.64 -1.60 2.47
CA ILE A 233 4.05 -1.61 2.87
C ILE A 233 4.95 -1.17 1.71
N PHE A 234 4.70 -1.67 0.50
CA PHE A 234 5.45 -1.30 -0.69
C PHE A 234 5.39 0.21 -0.95
N LYS A 235 4.20 0.82 -0.93
CA LYS A 235 4.02 2.27 -1.14
C LYS A 235 4.88 3.09 -0.19
N ASP A 236 4.83 2.79 1.10
CA ASP A 236 5.62 3.49 2.12
C ASP A 236 7.12 3.25 1.92
N SER A 237 7.52 2.01 1.73
CA SER A 237 8.91 1.61 1.58
C SER A 237 9.56 2.22 0.32
N CYS A 238 8.85 2.23 -0.82
CA CYS A 238 9.34 2.87 -2.05
C CYS A 238 9.75 4.31 -1.83
N TYR A 239 9.00 5.05 -1.05
CA TYR A 239 9.29 6.44 -0.73
C TYR A 239 10.45 6.55 0.26
N ARG A 240 10.39 5.83 1.37
CA ARG A 240 11.33 5.98 2.49
C ARG A 240 12.74 5.57 2.17
N ILE A 241 12.92 4.55 1.33
CA ILE A 241 14.26 4.12 0.90
C ILE A 241 14.59 4.50 -0.55
N ARG A 242 13.81 5.41 -1.17
CA ARG A 242 14.02 5.83 -2.57
C ARG A 242 15.44 6.30 -2.84
N ARG A 243 15.98 7.14 -1.97
CA ARG A 243 17.35 7.63 -2.12
C ARG A 243 18.35 6.49 -2.11
N PHE A 244 18.24 5.58 -1.14
CA PHE A 244 19.10 4.40 -1.08
C PHE A 244 18.99 3.55 -2.35
N SER A 245 17.76 3.29 -2.81
CA SER A 245 17.52 2.52 -4.05
C SER A 245 18.20 3.14 -5.26
N LEU A 246 18.07 4.46 -5.43
CA LEU A 246 18.70 5.18 -6.55
C LEU A 246 20.23 5.20 -6.42
N ASP A 247 20.78 5.39 -5.22
CA ASP A 247 22.23 5.35 -4.98
C ASP A 247 22.79 3.95 -5.29
N VAL A 248 22.06 2.87 -4.93
CA VAL A 248 22.41 1.49 -5.32
C VAL A 248 22.43 1.35 -6.85
N TYR A 249 21.35 1.77 -7.51
CA TYR A 249 21.24 1.65 -8.98
C TYR A 249 22.36 2.40 -9.70
N PHE A 250 22.53 3.70 -9.43
CA PHE A 250 23.52 4.53 -10.13
C PHE A 250 24.98 4.10 -9.87
N GLN A 251 25.25 3.54 -8.70
CA GLN A 251 26.60 3.06 -8.40
C GLN A 251 26.90 1.69 -9.01
N LEU A 252 25.91 0.85 -9.28
CA LEU A 252 26.12 -0.52 -9.76
C LEU A 252 25.80 -0.72 -11.25
N VAL A 253 24.85 0.02 -11.83
CA VAL A 253 24.31 -0.26 -13.16
C VAL A 253 25.36 -0.31 -14.27
N SER A 254 26.39 0.52 -14.20
CA SER A 254 27.48 0.53 -15.20
C SER A 254 28.40 -0.70 -15.16
N GLU A 255 28.33 -1.49 -14.09
CA GLU A 255 29.11 -2.72 -13.88
C GLU A 255 28.27 -3.98 -14.11
N CYS A 256 26.98 -3.82 -14.42
CA CYS A 256 26.05 -4.91 -14.66
C CYS A 256 25.92 -5.17 -16.16
N ALA A 257 25.84 -6.45 -16.54
CA ALA A 257 25.64 -6.84 -17.94
C ALA A 257 24.22 -6.50 -18.43
N ASP A 258 23.22 -6.65 -17.53
CA ASP A 258 21.81 -6.37 -17.77
C ASP A 258 21.05 -6.23 -16.43
N GLU A 259 19.72 -6.09 -16.50
CA GLU A 259 18.84 -5.97 -15.34
C GLU A 259 18.86 -7.22 -14.45
N THR A 260 19.08 -8.40 -15.03
CA THR A 260 19.13 -9.65 -14.27
C THR A 260 20.43 -9.78 -13.48
N ASP A 261 21.57 -9.30 -14.02
CA ASP A 261 22.84 -9.22 -13.27
C ASP A 261 22.73 -8.19 -12.12
N PHE A 262 22.08 -7.04 -12.36
CA PHE A 262 21.79 -6.08 -11.29
C PHE A 262 20.93 -6.71 -10.19
N ALA A 263 19.83 -7.38 -10.56
CA ALA A 263 18.96 -8.08 -9.63
C ALA A 263 19.70 -9.21 -8.89
N GLN A 264 20.63 -9.92 -9.54
CA GLN A 264 21.43 -10.97 -8.89
C GLN A 264 22.33 -10.43 -7.78
N ARG A 265 22.90 -9.26 -7.97
CA ARG A 265 23.68 -8.61 -6.90
C ARG A 265 22.81 -8.26 -5.70
N LEU A 266 21.57 -7.82 -5.92
CA LEU A 266 20.59 -7.55 -4.85
C LEU A 266 20.19 -8.86 -4.14
N LEU A 267 19.93 -9.92 -4.91
CA LEU A 267 19.58 -11.23 -4.35
C LEU A 267 20.69 -11.77 -3.46
N SER A 268 21.94 -11.74 -3.93
CA SER A 268 23.10 -12.20 -3.17
C SER A 268 23.33 -11.36 -1.91
N TRP A 269 23.06 -10.05 -1.97
CA TRP A 269 23.15 -9.16 -0.81
C TRP A 269 22.11 -9.50 0.25
N THR A 270 20.84 -9.67 -0.13
CA THR A 270 19.77 -10.00 0.82
C THR A 270 19.92 -11.39 1.42
N GLN A 271 20.45 -12.36 0.66
CA GLN A 271 20.80 -13.70 1.15
C GLN A 271 21.86 -13.67 2.27
N GLY A 272 22.72 -12.65 2.29
CA GLY A 272 23.75 -12.46 3.31
C GLY A 272 23.29 -11.75 4.59
N MET A 273 22.03 -11.27 4.65
CA MET A 273 21.52 -10.59 5.83
C MET A 273 21.23 -11.55 6.99
N SER A 274 21.27 -11.04 8.23
CA SER A 274 20.81 -11.80 9.41
C SER A 274 19.34 -12.16 9.28
N TYR A 275 18.97 -13.41 9.53
CA TYR A 275 17.59 -13.87 9.52
C TYR A 275 17.02 -13.80 10.93
N GLU A 276 16.01 -12.97 11.13
CA GLU A 276 15.29 -12.82 12.38
C GLU A 276 13.79 -12.75 12.09
N ARG A 277 12.99 -13.41 12.92
CA ARG A 277 11.54 -13.40 12.81
C ARG A 277 10.93 -13.09 14.17
N GLU A 278 10.22 -11.98 14.25
CA GLU A 278 9.47 -11.58 15.45
C GLU A 278 8.27 -12.51 15.62
N LYS A 279 7.87 -12.77 16.87
CA LYS A 279 6.77 -13.72 17.17
C LYS A 279 5.53 -13.06 17.79
N THR A 280 5.63 -11.80 18.20
CA THR A 280 4.61 -11.16 19.05
C THR A 280 3.82 -10.05 18.36
N THR A 281 4.29 -9.55 17.23
CA THR A 281 3.67 -8.50 16.42
C THR A 281 3.64 -8.94 14.96
N SER A 282 3.60 -8.01 14.00
CA SER A 282 3.95 -8.33 12.62
C SER A 282 5.39 -8.82 12.58
N ASP A 283 5.63 -9.96 11.92
CA ASP A 283 6.99 -10.48 11.69
C ASP A 283 7.72 -9.78 10.54
N PHE A 284 7.06 -8.85 9.84
CA PHE A 284 7.67 -8.09 8.76
C PHE A 284 8.63 -7.02 9.29
N ALA A 285 9.93 -7.18 9.03
CA ALA A 285 10.93 -6.18 9.34
C ALA A 285 10.83 -4.95 8.42
N SER A 286 10.75 -3.73 8.97
CA SER A 286 10.71 -2.53 8.15
C SER A 286 11.98 -2.38 7.31
N LEU A 287 11.84 -2.01 6.02
CA LEU A 287 13.01 -1.91 5.14
C LEU A 287 14.05 -0.89 5.62
N PRO A 288 13.66 0.28 6.20
CA PRO A 288 14.64 1.16 6.83
C PRO A 288 15.42 0.48 7.97
N SER A 289 14.77 -0.33 8.84
CA SER A 289 15.48 -1.00 9.95
C SER A 289 16.53 -1.98 9.44
N MET A 290 16.25 -2.71 8.34
CA MET A 290 17.21 -3.60 7.71
C MET A 290 18.48 -2.87 7.25
N LEU A 291 18.37 -1.62 6.79
CA LEU A 291 19.51 -0.79 6.38
C LEU A 291 20.37 -0.34 7.56
N PHE A 292 19.82 -0.34 8.78
CA PHE A 292 20.54 -0.05 10.02
C PHE A 292 21.06 -1.31 10.73
N GLY A 293 21.01 -2.48 10.07
CA GLY A 293 21.49 -3.73 10.61
C GLY A 293 20.47 -4.49 11.47
N GLY A 294 19.18 -4.11 11.39
CA GLY A 294 18.07 -4.90 11.91
C GLY A 294 17.96 -6.25 11.21
N GLY A 295 17.39 -7.23 11.89
CA GLY A 295 17.10 -8.54 11.31
C GLY A 295 16.11 -8.47 10.14
N SER A 296 16.00 -9.56 9.40
CA SER A 296 15.10 -9.64 8.25
C SER A 296 14.51 -11.04 8.12
N ASP A 297 13.28 -11.11 7.65
CA ASP A 297 12.60 -12.35 7.26
C ASP A 297 12.55 -12.52 5.73
N CYS A 298 11.90 -13.57 5.24
CA CYS A 298 11.77 -13.81 3.81
C CYS A 298 10.96 -12.70 3.10
N ASP A 299 9.91 -12.21 3.74
CA ASP A 299 8.98 -11.23 3.18
C ASP A 299 9.67 -9.87 3.02
N ALA A 300 10.37 -9.43 4.07
CA ALA A 300 11.10 -8.17 4.05
C ALA A 300 12.27 -8.19 3.05
N ARG A 301 12.99 -9.32 2.90
CA ARG A 301 14.05 -9.48 1.89
C ARG A 301 13.49 -9.43 0.47
N ALA A 302 12.38 -10.13 0.21
CA ALA A 302 11.72 -10.11 -1.09
C ALA A 302 11.23 -8.70 -1.43
N MET A 303 10.62 -8.00 -0.45
CA MET A 303 10.16 -6.63 -0.60
C MET A 303 11.31 -5.65 -0.81
N MET A 304 12.44 -5.80 -0.12
CA MET A 304 13.63 -4.96 -0.31
C MET A 304 14.11 -5.00 -1.77
N ILE A 305 14.23 -6.20 -2.35
CA ILE A 305 14.60 -6.37 -3.75
C ILE A 305 13.56 -5.71 -4.66
N ALA A 306 12.27 -6.01 -4.45
CA ALA A 306 11.18 -5.48 -5.28
C ALA A 306 11.14 -3.94 -5.26
N VAL A 307 11.31 -3.32 -4.09
CA VAL A 307 11.34 -1.86 -3.94
C VAL A 307 12.54 -1.23 -4.65
N ILE A 308 13.74 -1.83 -4.55
CA ILE A 308 14.92 -1.31 -5.25
C ILE A 308 14.74 -1.42 -6.76
N LEU A 309 14.25 -2.55 -7.26
CA LEU A 309 13.98 -2.76 -8.68
C LEU A 309 12.93 -1.77 -9.21
N GLN A 310 11.79 -1.62 -8.53
CA GLN A 310 10.73 -0.68 -8.92
C GLN A 310 11.18 0.78 -8.89
N ASN A 311 11.96 1.20 -7.88
CA ASN A 311 12.57 2.53 -7.86
C ASN A 311 13.58 2.74 -8.98
N SER A 312 14.10 1.65 -9.58
CA SER A 312 15.00 1.63 -10.75
C SER A 312 14.26 1.42 -12.08
N LEU A 313 12.91 1.46 -12.06
CA LEU A 313 12.02 1.21 -13.21
C LEU A 313 12.14 -0.20 -13.81
N ILE A 314 12.53 -1.17 -12.99
CA ILE A 314 12.62 -2.59 -13.36
C ILE A 314 11.39 -3.29 -12.77
N ASP A 315 10.59 -3.90 -13.64
CA ASP A 315 9.32 -4.54 -13.27
C ASP A 315 9.55 -5.78 -12.39
N SER A 316 8.95 -5.77 -11.22
CA SER A 316 9.12 -6.80 -10.19
C SER A 316 7.85 -6.97 -9.37
N CYS A 317 7.71 -8.13 -8.75
CA CYS A 317 6.65 -8.43 -7.79
C CYS A 317 7.17 -9.35 -6.69
N ILE A 318 6.32 -9.75 -5.76
CA ILE A 318 6.63 -10.79 -4.79
C ILE A 318 5.59 -11.90 -4.85
N PHE A 319 5.99 -13.12 -4.51
CA PHE A 319 5.10 -14.25 -4.29
C PHE A 319 5.16 -14.65 -2.83
N VAL A 320 3.99 -14.79 -2.20
CA VAL A 320 3.88 -15.16 -0.79
C VAL A 320 3.06 -16.43 -0.64
N SER A 321 3.40 -17.25 0.34
CA SER A 321 2.77 -18.55 0.53
C SER A 321 2.52 -18.84 2.01
N ALA A 322 1.25 -18.93 2.39
CA ALA A 322 0.87 -19.44 3.71
C ALA A 322 1.22 -20.93 3.87
N HIS A 323 1.16 -21.72 2.78
CA HIS A 323 1.48 -23.15 2.81
C HIS A 323 2.95 -23.41 3.15
N PHE A 324 3.86 -22.61 2.58
CA PHE A 324 5.30 -22.74 2.85
C PHE A 324 5.78 -21.81 3.97
N SER A 325 4.93 -20.91 4.47
CA SER A 325 5.34 -19.82 5.38
C SER A 325 6.55 -19.06 4.82
N HIS A 326 6.46 -18.66 3.55
CA HIS A 326 7.60 -18.18 2.78
C HIS A 326 7.24 -17.12 1.75
N ALA A 327 8.23 -16.31 1.35
CA ALA A 327 8.12 -15.35 0.27
C ALA A 327 9.32 -15.42 -0.68
N LEU A 328 9.05 -15.16 -1.96
CA LEU A 328 10.03 -15.09 -3.04
C LEU A 328 9.99 -13.70 -3.67
N ALA A 329 11.15 -13.15 -4.00
CA ALA A 329 11.24 -12.02 -4.92
C ALA A 329 10.99 -12.49 -6.36
N ALA A 330 10.50 -11.61 -7.23
CA ALA A 330 10.23 -11.96 -8.60
C ALA A 330 10.52 -10.79 -9.55
N LEU A 331 11.15 -11.09 -10.67
CA LEU A 331 11.65 -10.15 -11.67
C LEU A 331 11.03 -10.48 -13.04
N SER A 332 10.44 -9.52 -13.71
CA SER A 332 10.02 -9.66 -15.12
C SER A 332 11.27 -9.80 -15.99
N SER A 333 11.55 -11.01 -16.47
CA SER A 333 12.77 -11.31 -17.23
C SER A 333 12.58 -12.49 -18.17
N ASN A 334 13.26 -12.46 -19.31
CA ASN A 334 13.34 -13.58 -20.26
C ASN A 334 14.56 -14.50 -20.02
N HIS A 335 15.30 -14.29 -18.96
CA HIS A 335 16.42 -15.17 -18.62
C HIS A 335 15.94 -16.58 -18.30
N PRO A 336 16.76 -17.60 -18.62
CA PRO A 336 16.42 -18.98 -18.31
C PRO A 336 16.37 -19.21 -16.80
N GLY A 337 15.39 -20.00 -16.36
CA GLY A 337 15.19 -20.32 -14.97
C GLY A 337 13.72 -20.59 -14.65
N PHE A 338 13.44 -20.97 -13.41
CA PHE A 338 12.08 -21.20 -12.98
C PHE A 338 11.34 -19.85 -12.80
N SER A 339 10.14 -19.78 -13.38
CA SER A 339 9.31 -18.57 -13.38
C SER A 339 7.87 -18.88 -13.02
N PHE A 340 7.18 -17.93 -12.40
CA PHE A 340 5.74 -17.95 -12.26
C PHE A 340 5.08 -16.95 -13.21
N THR A 341 3.87 -17.27 -13.66
CA THR A 341 3.03 -16.31 -14.38
C THR A 341 2.16 -15.55 -13.39
N ALA A 342 2.13 -14.23 -13.52
CA ALA A 342 1.24 -13.35 -12.78
C ALA A 342 0.69 -12.29 -13.74
N GLY A 343 -0.65 -12.18 -13.82
CA GLY A 343 -1.28 -11.42 -14.90
C GLY A 343 -0.94 -12.00 -16.26
N ASP A 344 -0.43 -11.16 -17.15
CA ASP A 344 0.00 -11.49 -18.51
C ASP A 344 1.52 -11.68 -18.67
N LYS A 345 2.27 -11.59 -17.55
CA LYS A 345 3.73 -11.61 -17.54
C LYS A 345 4.30 -12.85 -16.87
N SER A 346 5.51 -13.20 -17.29
CA SER A 346 6.35 -14.21 -16.64
C SER A 346 7.37 -13.52 -15.73
N TYR A 347 7.47 -14.01 -14.52
CA TYR A 347 8.40 -13.49 -13.50
C TYR A 347 9.37 -14.58 -13.07
N LEU A 348 10.65 -14.35 -13.32
CA LEU A 348 11.75 -15.18 -12.82
C LEU A 348 11.81 -15.03 -11.31
N VAL A 349 11.80 -16.15 -10.56
CA VAL A 349 11.75 -16.11 -9.09
C VAL A 349 13.12 -16.13 -8.45
N GLY A 350 13.26 -15.48 -7.30
CA GLY A 350 14.50 -15.40 -6.51
C GLY A 350 14.27 -15.84 -5.07
N GLU A 351 15.01 -16.85 -4.63
CA GLU A 351 15.03 -17.35 -3.25
C GLU A 351 15.96 -16.48 -2.40
N THR A 352 15.38 -15.72 -1.47
CA THR A 352 16.10 -14.69 -0.70
C THR A 352 16.75 -15.20 0.58
N THR A 353 16.44 -16.44 1.01
CA THR A 353 16.89 -16.97 2.31
C THR A 353 18.01 -17.99 2.22
N VAL A 354 18.24 -18.57 1.06
CA VAL A 354 19.29 -19.60 0.83
C VAL A 354 20.51 -18.97 0.15
N PRO A 355 21.64 -18.81 0.84
CA PRO A 355 22.84 -18.21 0.27
C PRO A 355 23.36 -18.93 -0.97
N GLY A 356 23.78 -18.16 -1.97
CA GLY A 356 24.43 -18.67 -3.18
C GLY A 356 23.49 -19.17 -4.27
N LEU A 357 22.19 -19.13 -4.08
CA LEU A 357 21.23 -19.40 -5.16
C LEU A 357 21.14 -18.21 -6.12
N THR A 358 20.96 -18.54 -7.40
CA THR A 358 20.72 -17.55 -8.45
C THR A 358 19.24 -17.45 -8.78
N TRP A 359 18.84 -16.39 -9.46
CA TRP A 359 17.50 -16.26 -9.99
C TRP A 359 17.08 -17.48 -10.80
N GLY A 360 15.84 -17.88 -10.68
CA GLY A 360 15.27 -19.05 -11.34
C GLY A 360 15.60 -20.39 -10.68
N ILE A 361 16.21 -20.40 -9.50
CA ILE A 361 16.49 -21.62 -8.73
C ILE A 361 15.74 -21.56 -7.40
N ILE A 362 14.77 -22.49 -7.23
CA ILE A 362 14.00 -22.71 -5.99
C ILE A 362 13.91 -24.21 -5.69
N ALA A 363 13.48 -24.57 -4.50
CA ALA A 363 13.24 -25.95 -4.12
C ALA A 363 12.10 -26.58 -4.94
N GLN A 364 12.22 -27.86 -5.29
CA GLN A 364 11.25 -28.57 -6.13
C GLN A 364 9.83 -28.53 -5.56
N GLU A 365 9.66 -28.62 -4.26
CA GLU A 365 8.36 -28.54 -3.58
C GLU A 365 7.71 -27.16 -3.69
N GLN A 366 8.47 -26.11 -3.92
CA GLN A 366 8.01 -24.73 -4.06
C GLN A 366 7.54 -24.39 -5.49
N THR A 367 7.70 -25.31 -6.46
CA THR A 367 7.33 -25.06 -7.86
C THR A 367 5.81 -25.09 -8.14
N ASP A 368 5.01 -25.53 -7.17
CA ASP A 368 3.55 -25.57 -7.31
C ASP A 368 2.95 -24.17 -7.22
N ARG A 369 2.63 -23.57 -8.38
CA ARG A 369 2.08 -22.20 -8.49
C ARG A 369 0.80 -21.99 -7.67
N ALA A 370 -0.03 -23.01 -7.52
CA ALA A 370 -1.31 -22.91 -6.80
C ALA A 370 -1.15 -22.62 -5.29
N LYS A 371 0.04 -22.80 -4.75
CA LYS A 371 0.37 -22.53 -3.35
C LYS A 371 0.89 -21.12 -3.09
N TRP A 372 1.00 -20.30 -4.13
CA TRP A 372 1.53 -18.95 -4.07
C TRP A 372 0.47 -17.91 -4.44
N ILE A 373 0.46 -16.83 -3.70
CA ILE A 373 -0.31 -15.62 -3.97
C ILE A 373 0.66 -14.61 -4.56
N GLU A 374 0.37 -14.14 -5.78
CA GLU A 374 1.11 -13.02 -6.36
C GLU A 374 0.74 -11.70 -5.68
N VAL A 375 1.72 -10.89 -5.38
CA VAL A 375 1.54 -9.49 -4.98
C VAL A 375 2.12 -8.64 -6.11
N LEU A 376 1.26 -8.29 -7.05
CA LEU A 376 1.62 -7.37 -8.12
C LEU A 376 1.81 -5.96 -7.54
N LEU A 377 2.89 -5.33 -7.97
CA LEU A 377 3.28 -3.98 -7.60
C LEU A 377 2.96 -3.02 -8.76
N PRO A 378 2.82 -1.71 -8.53
CA PRO A 378 2.40 -0.73 -9.53
C PRO A 378 3.28 -0.64 -10.77
#